data_9af3028aa33080334dcb60b4a80dcbde
#
_entry.id   9af3028aa33080334dcb60b4a80dcbde
#
_cell.length_a   1.000
_cell.length_b   1.000
_cell.length_c   1.000
_cell.angle_alpha   90.00
_cell.angle_beta   90.00
_cell.angle_gamma   90.00
#
_symmetry.space_group_name_H-M   'P 1'
#
loop_
_entity.id
_entity.type
_entity.pdbx_description
1 polymer ?
#
loop_
_entity_poly.entity_id
_entity_poly.type
_entity_poly.pdbx_seq_one_letter_code
_entity_poly.pdbx_strand_id
1 'polypeptide(L)'
;MERRIIYVTGGARSGKSRYAQSLAESLSDHPVYLATARIMDEDFERRVERHRRARGEQWTTVEEPLRLSDHDLTGQVVLMDCVTLWLTNLYDEHSYDMDKTLRAATAEWDRFIARDMTLIVVSNELGMGLHAASESARHFVDLQGWVNQHIAASADEAFFMVSGIAVRLK
;
A
#
# COMPACT_ATOMS: atom_id res chain seq x y z
N MET A 1 4.07 21.95 -1.09
CA MET A 1 4.55 20.72 -1.74
C MET A 1 3.50 20.33 -2.75
N GLU A 2 3.87 20.06 -3.98
CA GLU A 2 2.94 19.61 -5.00
C GLU A 2 2.71 18.08 -4.83
N ARG A 3 1.52 17.59 -5.19
CA ARG A 3 1.20 16.16 -5.13
C ARG A 3 2.16 15.35 -6.00
N ARG A 4 2.75 14.29 -5.40
CA ARG A 4 3.59 13.31 -6.10
C ARG A 4 3.28 11.91 -5.59
N ILE A 5 2.96 10.99 -6.49
CA ILE A 5 2.62 9.60 -6.16
C ILE A 5 3.65 8.66 -6.79
N ILE A 6 4.29 7.84 -5.95
CA ILE A 6 5.30 6.86 -6.34
C ILE A 6 4.77 5.46 -6.00
N TYR A 7 4.46 4.67 -7.02
CA TYR A 7 3.93 3.32 -6.88
C TYR A 7 5.04 2.28 -6.89
N VAL A 8 5.10 1.43 -5.85
CA VAL A 8 6.10 0.37 -5.70
C VAL A 8 5.38 -0.98 -5.60
N THR A 9 5.52 -1.82 -6.60
CA THR A 9 4.87 -3.13 -6.66
C THR A 9 5.87 -4.26 -6.85
N GLY A 10 5.41 -5.50 -6.71
CA GLY A 10 6.20 -6.72 -6.89
C GLY A 10 5.72 -7.88 -6.02
N GLY A 11 6.28 -9.04 -6.22
CA GLY A 11 5.94 -10.26 -5.49
C GLY A 11 6.31 -10.22 -4.00
N ALA A 12 5.88 -11.25 -3.26
CA ALA A 12 6.28 -11.42 -1.87
C ALA A 12 7.81 -11.46 -1.72
N ARG A 13 8.34 -10.82 -0.68
CA ARG A 13 9.78 -10.77 -0.35
C ARG A 13 10.68 -10.23 -1.47
N SER A 14 10.13 -9.44 -2.40
CA SER A 14 10.89 -8.81 -3.50
C SER A 14 11.73 -7.59 -3.06
N GLY A 15 11.61 -7.11 -1.82
CA GLY A 15 12.32 -5.94 -1.30
C GLY A 15 11.53 -4.63 -1.34
N LYS A 16 10.22 -4.65 -1.69
CA LYS A 16 9.35 -3.47 -1.81
C LYS A 16 9.41 -2.53 -0.60
N SER A 17 9.09 -3.06 0.59
CA SER A 17 8.98 -2.23 1.80
C SER A 17 10.33 -1.57 2.15
N ARG A 18 11.44 -2.31 2.00
CA ARG A 18 12.78 -1.74 2.23
C ARG A 18 13.11 -0.63 1.24
N TYR A 19 12.83 -0.85 -0.05
CA TYR A 19 13.05 0.16 -1.09
C TYR A 19 12.21 1.41 -0.81
N ALA A 20 10.91 1.23 -0.54
CA ALA A 20 9.98 2.31 -0.26
C ALA A 20 10.36 3.09 1.02
N GLN A 21 10.83 2.40 2.08
CA GLN A 21 11.31 3.02 3.30
C GLN A 21 12.57 3.89 3.02
N SER A 22 13.58 3.34 2.34
CA SER A 22 14.79 4.09 1.98
C SER A 22 14.48 5.31 1.11
N LEU A 23 13.50 5.17 0.20
CA LEU A 23 13.05 6.29 -0.63
C LEU A 23 12.37 7.38 0.21
N ALA A 24 11.49 7.02 1.15
CA ALA A 24 10.85 7.99 2.04
C ALA A 24 11.87 8.72 2.91
N GLU A 25 12.85 8.01 3.47
CA GLU A 25 13.95 8.58 4.27
C GLU A 25 14.87 9.50 3.46
N SER A 26 14.98 9.28 2.14
CA SER A 26 15.73 10.17 1.25
C SER A 26 14.99 11.46 0.91
N LEU A 27 13.66 11.48 1.08
CA LEU A 27 12.79 12.60 0.73
C LEU A 27 12.35 13.44 1.94
N SER A 28 12.49 12.92 3.16
CA SER A 28 12.13 13.63 4.39
C SER A 28 12.90 13.12 5.60
N ASP A 29 13.30 14.05 6.48
CA ASP A 29 13.87 13.73 7.79
C ASP A 29 12.81 13.21 8.79
N HIS A 30 11.52 13.50 8.52
CA HIS A 30 10.38 13.10 9.36
C HIS A 30 9.24 12.51 8.51
N PRO A 31 9.44 11.32 7.91
CA PRO A 31 8.41 10.69 7.10
C PRO A 31 7.28 10.10 7.94
N VAL A 32 6.10 9.97 7.34
CA VAL A 32 4.93 9.32 7.94
C VAL A 32 4.80 7.91 7.40
N TYR A 33 4.64 6.94 8.29
CA TYR A 33 4.30 5.56 7.95
C TYR A 33 2.79 5.34 8.17
N LEU A 34 2.06 5.18 7.08
CA LEU A 34 0.63 4.86 7.10
C LEU A 34 0.46 3.34 7.07
N ALA A 35 0.20 2.79 8.24
CA ALA A 35 0.01 1.36 8.45
C ALA A 35 -1.45 0.97 8.18
N THR A 36 -1.67 0.11 7.21
CA THR A 36 -3.01 -0.36 6.83
C THR A 36 -3.37 -1.72 7.42
N ALA A 37 -2.46 -2.32 8.16
CA ALA A 37 -2.65 -3.63 8.76
C ALA A 37 -3.66 -3.59 9.92
N ARG A 38 -4.61 -4.56 9.96
CA ARG A 38 -5.29 -4.96 11.19
C ARG A 38 -4.51 -6.10 11.82
N ILE A 39 -4.24 -6.03 13.12
CA ILE A 39 -3.61 -7.13 13.85
C ILE A 39 -4.65 -8.24 13.99
N MET A 40 -4.42 -9.37 13.33
CA MET A 40 -5.36 -10.50 13.29
C MET A 40 -4.90 -11.68 14.18
N ASP A 41 -3.59 -11.81 14.40
CA ASP A 41 -2.99 -12.85 15.22
C ASP A 41 -1.62 -12.43 15.79
N GLU A 42 -1.09 -13.20 16.75
CA GLU A 42 0.18 -12.93 17.43
C GLU A 42 1.40 -12.96 16.47
N ASP A 43 1.39 -13.81 15.46
CA ASP A 43 2.48 -13.88 14.48
C ASP A 43 2.52 -12.64 13.60
N PHE A 44 1.35 -12.13 13.26
CA PHE A 44 1.21 -10.90 12.51
C PHE A 44 1.61 -9.69 13.36
N GLU A 45 1.21 -9.63 14.63
CA GLU A 45 1.62 -8.62 15.61
C GLU A 45 3.15 -8.55 15.74
N ARG A 46 3.83 -9.71 15.88
CA ARG A 46 5.30 -9.79 15.92
C ARG A 46 5.96 -9.26 14.64
N ARG A 47 5.33 -9.43 13.47
CA ARG A 47 5.81 -8.89 12.20
C ARG A 47 5.68 -7.37 12.17
N VAL A 48 4.52 -6.84 12.55
CA VAL A 48 4.26 -5.39 12.64
C VAL A 48 5.25 -4.74 13.61
N GLU A 49 5.43 -5.31 14.80
CA GLU A 49 6.37 -4.81 15.81
C GLU A 49 7.83 -4.85 15.32
N ARG A 50 8.23 -5.89 14.59
CA ARG A 50 9.56 -5.96 13.97
C ARG A 50 9.77 -4.84 12.95
N HIS A 51 8.78 -4.56 12.10
CA HIS A 51 8.81 -3.47 11.15
C HIS A 51 8.80 -2.10 11.83
N ARG A 52 8.08 -1.96 12.96
CA ARG A 52 8.07 -0.76 13.77
C ARG A 52 9.42 -0.48 14.40
N ARG A 53 10.07 -1.50 14.98
CA ARG A 53 11.41 -1.37 15.59
C ARG A 53 12.51 -1.12 14.58
N ALA A 54 12.34 -1.57 13.34
CA ALA A 54 13.31 -1.34 12.27
C ALA A 54 13.29 0.09 11.74
N ARG A 55 12.21 0.85 12.00
CA ARG A 55 12.11 2.28 11.70
C ARG A 55 12.67 3.07 12.86
N GLY A 56 13.49 4.07 12.56
CA GLY A 56 14.07 4.97 13.57
C GLY A 56 13.01 5.91 14.20
N GLU A 57 13.40 6.65 15.23
CA GLU A 57 12.56 7.61 15.96
C GLU A 57 12.02 8.76 15.08
N GLN A 58 12.61 8.99 13.92
CA GLN A 58 12.20 10.01 12.96
C GLN A 58 10.85 9.74 12.29
N TRP A 59 10.34 8.50 12.37
CA TRP A 59 9.08 8.13 11.76
C TRP A 59 7.87 8.43 12.65
N THR A 60 6.87 9.10 12.09
CA THR A 60 5.54 9.15 12.68
C THR A 60 4.69 8.01 12.12
N THR A 61 4.04 7.23 12.98
CA THR A 61 3.16 6.13 12.54
C THR A 61 1.71 6.55 12.69
N VAL A 62 0.94 6.40 11.61
CA VAL A 62 -0.52 6.52 11.56
C VAL A 62 -1.09 5.13 11.23
N GLU A 63 -1.96 4.64 12.08
CA GLU A 63 -2.64 3.35 11.86
C GLU A 63 -4.04 3.61 11.31
N GLU A 64 -4.27 3.25 10.04
CA GLU A 64 -5.56 3.43 9.38
C GLU A 64 -5.87 2.26 8.43
N PRO A 65 -6.72 1.33 8.85
CA PRO A 65 -7.02 0.13 8.08
C PRO A 65 -8.04 0.34 6.94
N LEU A 66 -8.84 1.40 6.93
CA LEU A 66 -9.98 1.56 6.02
C LEU A 66 -10.09 2.93 5.35
N ARG A 67 -10.06 4.01 6.14
CA ARG A 67 -10.45 5.37 5.74
C ARG A 67 -9.23 6.28 5.62
N LEU A 68 -8.40 6.04 4.62
CA LEU A 68 -7.14 6.76 4.41
C LEU A 68 -7.35 8.28 4.37
N SER A 69 -8.48 8.72 3.79
CA SER A 69 -8.81 10.14 3.63
C SER A 69 -9.23 10.85 4.93
N ASP A 70 -9.47 10.13 6.03
CA ASP A 70 -9.81 10.76 7.33
C ASP A 70 -8.59 11.45 7.97
N HIS A 71 -7.36 11.12 7.53
CA HIS A 71 -6.14 11.72 8.02
C HIS A 71 -5.65 12.85 7.12
N ASP A 72 -5.41 14.03 7.69
CA ASP A 72 -4.78 15.13 6.96
C ASP A 72 -3.26 14.97 6.95
N LEU A 73 -2.76 14.48 5.84
CA LEU A 73 -1.32 14.25 5.58
C LEU A 73 -0.74 15.27 4.58
N THR A 74 -1.42 16.40 4.40
CA THR A 74 -0.99 17.47 3.49
C THR A 74 0.41 17.97 3.85
N GLY A 75 1.27 18.10 2.85
CA GLY A 75 2.65 18.56 3.00
C GLY A 75 3.62 17.50 3.53
N GLN A 76 3.17 16.28 3.78
CA GLN A 76 4.01 15.20 4.31
C GLN A 76 4.60 14.30 3.21
N VAL A 77 5.69 13.61 3.55
CA VAL A 77 6.16 12.44 2.83
C VAL A 77 5.59 11.20 3.52
N VAL A 78 4.73 10.48 2.84
CA VAL A 78 3.94 9.37 3.38
C VAL A 78 4.34 8.07 2.71
N LEU A 79 4.61 7.04 3.50
CA LEU A 79 4.76 5.66 3.05
C LEU A 79 3.53 4.86 3.48
N MET A 80 2.71 4.47 2.53
CA MET A 80 1.58 3.54 2.76
C MET A 80 2.03 2.09 2.54
N ASP A 81 1.99 1.29 3.58
CA ASP A 81 2.33 -0.15 3.55
C ASP A 81 1.23 -0.98 4.21
N CYS A 82 0.36 -1.64 3.41
CA CYS A 82 0.32 -1.72 1.96
C CYS A 82 -1.13 -1.76 1.42
N VAL A 83 -1.28 -1.56 0.13
CA VAL A 83 -2.58 -1.65 -0.57
C VAL A 83 -3.25 -3.00 -0.34
N THR A 84 -2.49 -4.10 -0.36
CA THR A 84 -3.04 -5.46 -0.22
C THR A 84 -3.74 -5.66 1.13
N LEU A 85 -3.15 -5.21 2.23
CA LEU A 85 -3.77 -5.29 3.56
C LEU A 85 -4.97 -4.35 3.68
N TRP A 86 -4.87 -3.14 3.17
CA TRP A 86 -5.98 -2.21 3.09
C TRP A 86 -7.16 -2.81 2.29
N LEU A 87 -6.89 -3.40 1.13
CA LEU A 87 -7.90 -4.02 0.30
C LEU A 87 -8.52 -5.26 0.96
N THR A 88 -7.72 -6.04 1.70
CA THR A 88 -8.22 -7.16 2.51
C THR A 88 -9.23 -6.67 3.55
N ASN A 89 -8.92 -5.57 4.24
CA ASN A 89 -9.82 -4.99 5.24
C ASN A 89 -11.13 -4.48 4.62
N LEU A 90 -11.05 -3.81 3.46
CA LEU A 90 -12.25 -3.36 2.72
C LEU A 90 -13.07 -4.54 2.21
N TYR A 91 -12.44 -5.61 1.75
CA TYR A 91 -13.12 -6.80 1.25
C TYR A 91 -13.90 -7.51 2.37
N ASP A 92 -13.32 -7.59 3.56
CA ASP A 92 -14.00 -8.07 4.77
C ASP A 92 -15.16 -7.16 5.18
N GLU A 93 -14.94 -5.85 5.22
CA GLU A 93 -15.96 -4.83 5.55
C GLU A 93 -17.18 -4.92 4.63
N HIS A 94 -16.99 -5.23 3.36
CA HIS A 94 -18.05 -5.39 2.37
C HIS A 94 -18.55 -6.82 2.21
N SER A 95 -18.30 -7.69 3.21
CA SER A 95 -18.77 -9.09 3.23
C SER A 95 -18.36 -9.87 1.97
N TYR A 96 -17.13 -9.62 1.52
CA TYR A 96 -16.52 -10.26 0.35
C TYR A 96 -17.24 -10.00 -0.99
N ASP A 97 -18.00 -8.89 -1.07
CA ASP A 97 -18.58 -8.40 -2.32
C ASP A 97 -17.52 -7.65 -3.13
N MET A 98 -17.11 -8.23 -4.24
CA MET A 98 -16.03 -7.73 -5.09
C MET A 98 -16.36 -6.36 -5.72
N ASP A 99 -17.60 -6.20 -6.23
CA ASP A 99 -18.01 -4.98 -6.91
C ASP A 99 -18.15 -3.80 -5.94
N LYS A 100 -18.69 -4.05 -4.75
CA LYS A 100 -18.77 -3.03 -3.70
C LYS A 100 -17.40 -2.63 -3.22
N THR A 101 -16.52 -3.61 -3.02
CA THR A 101 -15.14 -3.36 -2.56
C THR A 101 -14.36 -2.56 -3.60
N LEU A 102 -14.45 -2.91 -4.88
CA LEU A 102 -13.76 -2.17 -5.94
C LEU A 102 -14.22 -0.71 -5.99
N ARG A 103 -15.54 -0.46 -5.96
CA ARG A 103 -16.09 0.90 -5.94
C ARG A 103 -15.64 1.68 -4.70
N ALA A 104 -15.67 1.05 -3.52
CA ALA A 104 -15.26 1.68 -2.27
C ALA A 104 -13.76 2.01 -2.28
N ALA A 105 -12.92 1.06 -2.72
CA ALA A 105 -11.47 1.24 -2.79
C ALA A 105 -11.07 2.36 -3.75
N THR A 106 -11.62 2.38 -4.96
CA THR A 106 -11.32 3.42 -5.95
C THR A 106 -11.79 4.80 -5.49
N ALA A 107 -13.01 4.90 -4.92
CA ALA A 107 -13.52 6.17 -4.41
C ALA A 107 -12.73 6.67 -3.19
N GLU A 108 -12.29 5.78 -2.30
CA GLU A 108 -11.46 6.16 -1.15
C GLU A 108 -10.07 6.59 -1.58
N TRP A 109 -9.46 5.86 -2.52
CA TRP A 109 -8.18 6.23 -3.11
C TRP A 109 -8.22 7.62 -3.73
N ASP A 110 -9.22 7.92 -4.55
CA ASP A 110 -9.35 9.21 -5.23
C ASP A 110 -9.52 10.36 -4.24
N ARG A 111 -10.25 10.16 -3.13
CA ARG A 111 -10.34 11.16 -2.05
C ARG A 111 -9.02 11.35 -1.33
N PHE A 112 -8.31 10.27 -1.04
CA PHE A 112 -7.04 10.30 -0.32
C PHE A 112 -5.97 11.06 -1.09
N ILE A 113 -5.83 10.80 -2.39
CA ILE A 113 -4.82 11.44 -3.24
C ILE A 113 -5.19 12.84 -3.75
N ALA A 114 -6.37 13.36 -3.39
CA ALA A 114 -6.76 14.72 -3.75
C ALA A 114 -5.95 15.81 -3.01
N ARG A 115 -5.14 15.41 -2.03
CA ARG A 115 -4.31 16.30 -1.20
C ARG A 115 -2.88 16.40 -1.74
N ASP A 116 -2.26 17.55 -1.49
CA ASP A 116 -0.86 17.79 -1.84
C ASP A 116 0.08 17.11 -0.83
N MET A 117 0.65 15.99 -1.21
CA MET A 117 1.62 15.20 -0.43
C MET A 117 2.55 14.42 -1.36
N THR A 118 3.68 13.96 -0.86
CA THR A 118 4.47 12.94 -1.54
C THR A 118 4.09 11.58 -0.96
N LEU A 119 3.39 10.76 -1.76
CA LEU A 119 2.91 9.44 -1.36
C LEU A 119 3.73 8.34 -2.04
N ILE A 120 4.40 7.53 -1.24
CA ILE A 120 5.02 6.28 -1.67
C ILE A 120 4.05 5.17 -1.26
N VAL A 121 3.52 4.43 -2.24
CA VAL A 121 2.53 3.39 -1.99
C VAL A 121 3.06 2.02 -2.38
N VAL A 122 3.03 1.08 -1.43
CA VAL A 122 3.46 -0.30 -1.62
C VAL A 122 2.26 -1.19 -1.92
N SER A 123 2.36 -1.99 -2.97
CA SER A 123 1.36 -3.01 -3.30
C SER A 123 2.01 -4.34 -3.67
N ASN A 124 1.29 -5.44 -3.46
CA ASN A 124 1.72 -6.74 -3.97
C ASN A 124 1.17 -6.98 -5.37
N GLU A 125 2.01 -7.58 -6.22
CA GLU A 125 1.57 -8.19 -7.47
C GLU A 125 1.25 -9.66 -7.22
N LEU A 126 -0.03 -10.02 -7.35
CA LEU A 126 -0.54 -11.37 -7.06
C LEU A 126 -0.86 -12.19 -8.32
N GLY A 127 -1.02 -11.52 -9.47
CA GLY A 127 -1.50 -12.13 -10.71
C GLY A 127 -0.43 -12.82 -11.55
N MET A 128 0.85 -12.73 -11.19
CA MET A 128 1.96 -13.29 -11.98
C MET A 128 2.34 -14.74 -11.59
N GLY A 129 1.59 -15.35 -10.68
CA GLY A 129 1.83 -16.72 -10.22
C GLY A 129 0.84 -17.73 -10.79
N LEU A 130 0.78 -18.92 -10.16
CA LEU A 130 -0.23 -19.92 -10.48
C LEU A 130 -1.62 -19.44 -10.09
N HIS A 131 -2.65 -19.91 -10.82
CA HIS A 131 -4.04 -19.65 -10.46
C HIS A 131 -4.35 -20.11 -9.05
N ALA A 132 -4.97 -19.23 -8.27
CA ALA A 132 -5.36 -19.55 -6.90
C ALA A 132 -6.37 -20.70 -6.87
N ALA A 133 -6.20 -21.63 -5.93
CA ALA A 133 -6.99 -22.86 -5.85
C ALA A 133 -8.47 -22.59 -5.50
N SER A 134 -8.75 -21.62 -4.61
CA SER A 134 -10.10 -21.29 -4.20
C SER A 134 -10.69 -20.16 -5.05
N GLU A 135 -12.02 -20.15 -5.20
CA GLU A 135 -12.76 -19.10 -5.91
C GLU A 135 -12.55 -17.73 -5.22
N SER A 136 -12.65 -17.69 -3.90
CA SER A 136 -12.45 -16.46 -3.13
C SER A 136 -11.04 -15.86 -3.33
N ALA A 137 -10.01 -16.71 -3.39
CA ALA A 137 -8.66 -16.26 -3.66
C ALA A 137 -8.49 -15.74 -5.10
N ARG A 138 -9.17 -16.34 -6.09
CA ARG A 138 -9.19 -15.82 -7.48
C ARG A 138 -9.86 -14.45 -7.56
N HIS A 139 -11.01 -14.29 -6.91
CA HIS A 139 -11.71 -13.01 -6.84
C HIS A 139 -10.83 -11.92 -6.19
N PHE A 140 -10.09 -12.26 -5.14
CA PHE A 140 -9.18 -11.31 -4.50
C PHE A 140 -8.00 -10.93 -5.41
N VAL A 141 -7.45 -11.89 -6.17
CA VAL A 141 -6.38 -11.61 -7.15
C VAL A 141 -6.87 -10.64 -8.24
N ASP A 142 -8.08 -10.85 -8.76
CA ASP A 142 -8.70 -9.97 -9.76
C ASP A 142 -8.95 -8.57 -9.19
N LEU A 143 -9.52 -8.50 -7.99
CA LEU A 143 -9.78 -7.24 -7.27
C LEU A 143 -8.48 -6.45 -7.03
N GLN A 144 -7.42 -7.14 -6.54
CA GLN A 144 -6.10 -6.54 -6.34
C GLN A 144 -5.53 -6.00 -7.65
N GLY A 145 -5.66 -6.75 -8.74
CA GLY A 145 -5.19 -6.34 -10.06
C GLY A 145 -5.87 -5.06 -10.56
N TRP A 146 -7.19 -4.97 -10.42
CA TRP A 146 -7.94 -3.77 -10.83
C TRP A 146 -7.60 -2.55 -9.97
N VAL A 147 -7.49 -2.72 -8.65
CA VAL A 147 -7.08 -1.64 -7.75
C VAL A 147 -5.64 -1.20 -8.05
N ASN A 148 -4.72 -2.15 -8.30
CA ASN A 148 -3.35 -1.83 -8.72
C ASN A 148 -3.30 -1.01 -10.01
N GLN A 149 -4.13 -1.34 -11.01
CA GLN A 149 -4.24 -0.56 -12.25
C GLN A 149 -4.73 0.87 -11.98
N HIS A 150 -5.76 1.04 -11.14
CA HIS A 150 -6.30 2.36 -10.78
C HIS A 150 -5.26 3.23 -10.07
N ILE A 151 -4.53 2.67 -9.12
CA ILE A 151 -3.45 3.34 -8.39
C ILE A 151 -2.30 3.71 -9.35
N ALA A 152 -1.85 2.76 -10.16
CA ALA A 152 -0.75 2.97 -11.11
C ALA A 152 -1.08 4.04 -12.17
N ALA A 153 -2.34 4.15 -12.59
CA ALA A 153 -2.80 5.18 -13.50
C ALA A 153 -2.62 6.60 -12.92
N SER A 154 -2.87 6.76 -11.60
CA SER A 154 -2.72 8.03 -10.88
C SER A 154 -1.29 8.33 -10.44
N ALA A 155 -0.36 7.37 -10.51
CA ALA A 155 1.02 7.52 -10.08
C ALA A 155 1.84 8.35 -11.08
N ASP A 156 2.77 9.16 -10.57
CA ASP A 156 3.75 9.91 -11.36
C ASP A 156 4.96 9.05 -11.71
N GLU A 157 5.31 8.12 -10.81
CA GLU A 157 6.39 7.15 -11.00
C GLU A 157 5.92 5.76 -10.56
N ALA A 158 6.42 4.72 -11.23
CA ALA A 158 6.11 3.34 -10.89
C ALA A 158 7.37 2.46 -10.95
N PHE A 159 7.54 1.61 -9.94
CA PHE A 159 8.65 0.67 -9.83
C PHE A 159 8.14 -0.76 -9.61
N PHE A 160 8.75 -1.70 -10.32
CA PHE A 160 8.56 -3.14 -10.10
C PHE A 160 9.78 -3.73 -9.40
N MET A 161 9.56 -4.37 -8.25
CA MET A 161 10.63 -4.97 -7.46
C MET A 161 10.81 -6.43 -7.79
N VAL A 162 12.00 -6.79 -8.24
CA VAL A 162 12.42 -8.17 -8.53
C VAL A 162 13.73 -8.44 -7.80
N SER A 163 13.76 -9.43 -6.90
CA SER A 163 15.00 -9.86 -6.20
C SER A 163 15.78 -8.72 -5.53
N GLY A 164 15.07 -7.72 -4.98
CA GLY A 164 15.66 -6.54 -4.35
C GLY A 164 16.08 -5.43 -5.31
N ILE A 165 15.86 -5.61 -6.61
CA ILE A 165 16.20 -4.64 -7.66
C ILE A 165 14.95 -3.88 -8.07
N ALA A 166 15.01 -2.54 -8.09
CA ALA A 166 13.93 -1.69 -8.57
C ALA A 166 14.04 -1.52 -10.09
N VAL A 167 13.02 -1.92 -10.81
CA VAL A 167 12.87 -1.67 -12.25
C VAL A 167 11.85 -0.56 -12.44
N ARG A 168 12.27 0.56 -13.01
CA ARG A 168 11.35 1.67 -13.30
C ARG A 168 10.45 1.31 -14.47
N LEU A 169 9.13 1.49 -14.28
CA LEU A 169 8.09 1.24 -15.29
C LEU A 169 7.53 2.54 -15.86
N LYS A 170 7.49 3.59 -15.03
CA LYS A 170 6.93 4.90 -15.37
C LYS A 170 7.81 6.03 -14.85
#